data_6c0802873f6fcdb534e2ad00aa720859
#
_entry.id   6c0802873f6fcdb534e2ad00aa720859
#
_cell.length_a   1.000
_cell.length_b   1.000
_cell.length_c   1.000
_cell.angle_alpha   90.00
_cell.angle_beta   90.00
_cell.angle_gamma   90.00
#
_symmetry.space_group_name_H-M   'P 1'
#
loop_
_entity.id
_entity.type
_entity.pdbx_description
1 polymer ?
#
loop_
_entity_poly.entity_id
_entity_poly.type
_entity_poly.pdbx_seq_one_letter_code
_entity_poly.pdbx_strand_id
1 'polypeptide(L)'
;MLSEKDAQLAELKEWGAEWATENPDRASETDMQLQINWRTVADLPRFLSLTIDEWSYTGGAHGSWGRGSLIWDKKSATEIKPLALFTSNEAFDKVVQTPFCDKLDIERSKKRDGEKVDRSQTDDWMQACPKPSELTVILGSSNGRTFNRLAIYAGIYSVGPYVEGDYEIDLPVNAKMLAAVKPAYRSYFTLSPAGSKKR
;
A
#
# COMPACT_ATOMS: atom_id res chain seq x y z
N MET A 1 -13.85 -7.88 -7.54
CA MET A 1 -13.87 -7.55 -6.10
C MET A 1 -14.70 -8.51 -5.25
N LEU A 2 -16.04 -8.66 -5.46
CA LEU A 2 -16.82 -9.68 -4.71
C LEU A 2 -16.40 -11.11 -5.10
N SER A 3 -16.15 -11.37 -6.37
CA SER A 3 -15.64 -12.64 -6.89
C SER A 3 -14.25 -13.03 -6.36
N GLU A 4 -13.40 -12.07 -6.09
CA GLU A 4 -12.06 -12.27 -5.55
C GLU A 4 -12.11 -12.69 -4.07
N LYS A 5 -13.01 -12.06 -3.29
CA LYS A 5 -13.28 -12.46 -1.91
C LYS A 5 -13.84 -13.89 -1.81
N ASP A 6 -14.77 -14.24 -2.69
CA ASP A 6 -15.37 -15.58 -2.70
C ASP A 6 -14.33 -16.64 -3.08
N ALA A 7 -13.41 -16.32 -4.01
CA ALA A 7 -12.29 -17.18 -4.38
C ALA A 7 -11.31 -17.38 -3.20
N GLN A 8 -10.93 -16.30 -2.52
CA GLN A 8 -10.07 -16.36 -1.33
C GLN A 8 -10.70 -17.17 -0.19
N LEU A 9 -11.99 -17.01 0.04
CA LEU A 9 -12.72 -17.81 1.05
C LEU A 9 -12.79 -19.28 0.68
N ALA A 10 -12.95 -19.62 -0.61
CA ALA A 10 -12.95 -21.00 -1.08
C ALA A 10 -11.56 -21.64 -0.88
N GLU A 11 -10.50 -20.94 -1.27
CA GLU A 11 -9.11 -21.38 -1.08
C GLU A 11 -8.78 -21.63 0.40
N LEU A 12 -9.17 -20.70 1.29
CA LEU A 12 -8.98 -20.87 2.74
C LEU A 12 -9.73 -22.08 3.30
N LYS A 13 -10.95 -22.34 2.83
CA LYS A 13 -11.73 -23.51 3.26
C LYS A 13 -11.11 -24.81 2.79
N GLU A 14 -10.64 -24.87 1.53
CA GLU A 14 -9.98 -26.04 0.97
C GLU A 14 -8.70 -26.36 1.73
N TRP A 15 -7.86 -25.35 1.93
CA TRP A 15 -6.62 -25.49 2.70
C TRP A 15 -6.88 -25.93 4.16
N GLY A 16 -7.92 -25.38 4.82
CA GLY A 16 -8.30 -25.77 6.16
C GLY A 16 -8.77 -27.21 6.27
N ALA A 17 -9.49 -27.70 5.29
CA ALA A 17 -9.93 -29.08 5.22
C ALA A 17 -8.75 -30.05 5.01
N GLU A 18 -7.81 -29.67 4.12
CA GLU A 18 -6.60 -30.42 3.84
C GLU A 18 -5.69 -30.50 5.10
N TRP A 19 -5.45 -29.37 5.75
CA TRP A 19 -4.68 -29.30 6.99
C TRP A 19 -5.30 -30.10 8.13
N ALA A 20 -6.63 -30.06 8.32
CA ALA A 20 -7.35 -30.84 9.32
C ALA A 20 -7.22 -32.36 9.07
N THR A 21 -7.13 -32.76 7.81
CA THR A 21 -6.93 -34.14 7.41
C THR A 21 -5.51 -34.63 7.75
N GLU A 22 -4.52 -33.78 7.53
CA GLU A 22 -3.12 -34.07 7.83
C GLU A 22 -2.80 -34.00 9.34
N ASN A 23 -3.60 -33.23 10.11
CA ASN A 23 -3.39 -32.98 11.53
C ASN A 23 -4.66 -33.26 12.35
N PRO A 24 -5.17 -34.51 12.39
CA PRO A 24 -6.46 -34.82 13.00
C PRO A 24 -6.55 -34.46 14.49
N ASP A 25 -5.45 -34.58 15.23
CA ASP A 25 -5.40 -34.26 16.67
C ASP A 25 -5.39 -32.74 16.95
N ARG A 26 -5.21 -31.92 15.92
CA ARG A 26 -5.15 -30.44 15.96
C ARG A 26 -6.21 -29.79 15.07
N ALA A 27 -7.16 -30.56 14.57
CA ALA A 27 -8.21 -30.05 13.67
C ALA A 27 -9.04 -28.90 14.26
N SER A 28 -9.15 -28.80 15.59
CA SER A 28 -9.80 -27.68 16.29
C SER A 28 -8.97 -26.39 16.32
N GLU A 29 -7.69 -26.43 15.94
CA GLU A 29 -6.82 -25.25 15.89
C GLU A 29 -6.91 -24.49 14.54
N THR A 30 -7.78 -24.94 13.63
CA THR A 30 -8.01 -24.35 12.31
C THR A 30 -9.00 -23.17 12.33
N ASP A 31 -8.97 -22.32 13.33
CA ASP A 31 -9.70 -21.05 13.31
C ASP A 31 -9.06 -20.10 12.28
N MET A 32 -9.32 -20.38 11.00
CA MET A 32 -8.94 -19.48 9.92
C MET A 32 -9.80 -18.24 9.94
N GLN A 33 -9.16 -17.10 9.87
CA GLN A 33 -9.84 -15.82 9.90
C GLN A 33 -9.40 -14.95 8.73
N LEU A 34 -10.38 -14.31 8.08
CA LEU A 34 -10.17 -13.30 7.06
C LEU A 34 -10.99 -12.07 7.41
N GLN A 35 -10.33 -10.93 7.55
CA GLN A 35 -10.98 -9.63 7.75
C GLN A 35 -10.61 -8.72 6.59
N ILE A 36 -11.63 -8.12 5.98
CA ILE A 36 -11.47 -7.16 4.88
C ILE A 36 -12.21 -5.88 5.25
N ASN A 37 -11.48 -4.77 5.29
CA ASN A 37 -12.02 -3.47 5.63
C ASN A 37 -11.71 -2.45 4.55
N TRP A 38 -12.74 -1.83 3.99
CA TRP A 38 -12.62 -0.75 3.03
C TRP A 38 -12.62 0.60 3.74
N ARG A 39 -11.74 1.51 3.28
CA ARG A 39 -11.69 2.89 3.78
C ARG A 39 -11.64 3.88 2.64
N THR A 40 -12.40 4.96 2.77
CA THR A 40 -12.30 6.10 1.86
C THR A 40 -11.10 6.95 2.24
N VAL A 41 -10.15 7.09 1.31
CA VAL A 41 -8.97 7.96 1.43
C VAL A 41 -9.29 9.37 0.93
N ALA A 42 -9.97 9.48 -0.21
CA ALA A 42 -10.43 10.74 -0.74
C ALA A 42 -11.70 10.54 -1.59
N ASP A 43 -12.68 11.39 -1.35
CA ASP A 43 -13.89 11.47 -2.17
C ASP A 43 -13.84 12.79 -2.97
N LEU A 44 -13.50 12.68 -4.26
CA LEU A 44 -13.35 13.80 -5.17
C LEU A 44 -14.53 13.86 -6.16
N PRO A 45 -14.79 14.99 -6.83
CA PRO A 45 -15.90 15.11 -7.78
C PRO A 45 -15.96 13.99 -8.83
N ARG A 46 -14.80 13.54 -9.34
CA ARG A 46 -14.72 12.47 -10.33
C ARG A 46 -14.26 11.14 -9.75
N PHE A 47 -13.33 11.14 -8.80
CA PHE A 47 -12.66 9.94 -8.32
C PHE A 47 -12.98 9.67 -6.86
N LEU A 48 -13.15 8.40 -6.53
CA LEU A 48 -13.17 7.91 -5.17
C LEU A 48 -11.90 7.07 -4.96
N SER A 49 -11.00 7.53 -4.09
CA SER A 49 -9.80 6.78 -3.71
C SER A 49 -10.09 5.95 -2.48
N LEU A 50 -9.82 4.66 -2.57
CA LEU A 50 -10.09 3.69 -1.53
C LEU A 50 -8.84 2.92 -1.15
N THR A 51 -8.76 2.49 0.10
CA THR A 51 -7.88 1.41 0.53
C THR A 51 -8.70 0.23 1.00
N ILE A 52 -8.12 -0.97 0.86
CA ILE A 52 -8.60 -2.21 1.43
C ILE A 52 -7.53 -2.70 2.41
N ASP A 53 -7.91 -2.85 3.68
CA ASP A 53 -7.06 -3.48 4.69
C ASP A 53 -7.51 -4.94 4.80
N GLU A 54 -6.59 -5.85 4.60
CA GLU A 54 -6.80 -7.29 4.73
C GLU A 54 -6.00 -7.80 5.93
N TRP A 55 -6.63 -8.64 6.73
CA TRP A 55 -5.97 -9.41 7.77
C TRP A 55 -6.41 -10.85 7.64
N SER A 56 -5.46 -11.77 7.70
CA SER A 56 -5.74 -13.21 7.66
C SER A 56 -4.92 -13.96 8.69
N TYR A 57 -5.53 -15.01 9.22
CA TYR A 57 -4.85 -16.01 10.03
C TYR A 57 -5.20 -17.38 9.47
N THR A 58 -4.19 -18.14 9.12
CA THR A 58 -4.33 -19.48 8.53
C THR A 58 -3.65 -20.54 9.38
N GLY A 59 -3.47 -20.26 10.67
CA GLY A 59 -2.67 -21.07 11.58
C GLY A 59 -1.22 -20.59 11.68
N GLY A 60 -0.47 -21.17 12.61
CA GLY A 60 0.93 -20.84 12.87
C GLY A 60 1.13 -19.74 13.92
N ALA A 61 2.28 -19.09 13.91
CA ALA A 61 2.74 -18.21 14.99
C ALA A 61 2.02 -16.84 15.02
N HIS A 62 1.55 -16.32 13.89
CA HIS A 62 0.91 -15.00 13.80
C HIS A 62 0.06 -14.87 12.54
N GLY A 63 -0.86 -13.91 12.56
CA GLY A 63 -1.60 -13.48 11.37
C GLY A 63 -0.74 -12.68 10.40
N SER A 64 -1.28 -12.45 9.22
CA SER A 64 -0.71 -11.60 8.18
C SER A 64 -1.68 -10.48 7.85
N TRP A 65 -1.16 -9.29 7.55
CA TRP A 65 -1.97 -8.18 7.11
C TRP A 65 -1.31 -7.45 5.95
N GLY A 66 -2.14 -6.81 5.16
CA GLY A 66 -1.73 -6.02 4.02
C GLY A 66 -2.71 -4.91 3.71
N ARG A 67 -2.31 -4.04 2.82
CA ARG A 67 -3.15 -2.96 2.32
C ARG A 67 -3.04 -2.86 0.81
N GLY A 68 -4.19 -2.92 0.15
CA GLY A 68 -4.35 -2.59 -1.26
C GLY A 68 -4.92 -1.18 -1.45
N SER A 69 -4.93 -0.72 -2.69
CA SER A 69 -5.55 0.55 -3.05
C SER A 69 -6.17 0.51 -4.44
N LEU A 70 -7.24 1.26 -4.63
CA LEU A 70 -7.84 1.48 -5.94
C LEU A 70 -8.44 2.90 -6.04
N ILE A 71 -8.65 3.32 -7.27
CA ILE A 71 -9.38 4.54 -7.60
C ILE A 71 -10.62 4.13 -8.40
N TRP A 72 -11.79 4.53 -7.93
CA TRP A 72 -13.02 4.38 -8.68
C TRP A 72 -13.28 5.65 -9.50
N ASP A 73 -13.32 5.54 -10.82
CA ASP A 73 -13.76 6.64 -11.68
C ASP A 73 -15.29 6.66 -11.74
N LYS A 74 -15.90 7.61 -11.05
CA LYS A 74 -17.36 7.75 -10.94
C LYS A 74 -18.02 8.03 -12.31
N LYS A 75 -17.28 8.61 -13.26
CA LYS A 75 -17.82 8.95 -14.60
C LYS A 75 -17.93 7.73 -15.50
N SER A 76 -16.91 6.88 -15.51
CA SER A 76 -16.88 5.65 -16.32
C SER A 76 -17.40 4.42 -15.57
N ALA A 77 -17.61 4.52 -14.25
CA ALA A 77 -17.96 3.41 -13.36
C ALA A 77 -16.95 2.26 -13.46
N THR A 78 -15.64 2.61 -13.46
CA THR A 78 -14.54 1.64 -13.60
C THR A 78 -13.49 1.83 -12.51
N GLU A 79 -12.84 0.70 -12.17
CA GLU A 79 -11.66 0.70 -11.32
C GLU A 79 -10.42 1.11 -12.11
N ILE A 80 -9.56 1.90 -11.46
CA ILE A 80 -8.27 2.32 -11.99
C ILE A 80 -7.20 2.05 -10.91
N LYS A 81 -6.11 1.39 -11.27
CA LYS A 81 -4.94 1.27 -10.38
C LYS A 81 -4.28 2.66 -10.25
N PRO A 82 -3.87 3.12 -9.04
CA PRO A 82 -3.26 4.44 -8.86
C PRO A 82 -2.10 4.74 -9.81
N LEU A 83 -1.22 3.77 -10.06
CA LEU A 83 -0.09 3.90 -10.98
C LEU A 83 -0.53 4.11 -12.44
N ALA A 84 -1.73 3.68 -12.82
CA ALA A 84 -2.23 3.89 -14.18
C ALA A 84 -2.51 5.36 -14.52
N LEU A 85 -2.53 6.25 -13.52
CA LEU A 85 -2.66 7.70 -13.74
C LEU A 85 -1.32 8.36 -14.14
N PHE A 86 -0.20 7.67 -13.94
CA PHE A 86 1.13 8.14 -14.31
C PHE A 86 1.55 7.64 -15.69
N THR A 87 2.51 8.30 -16.31
CA THR A 87 2.97 7.99 -17.68
C THR A 87 3.59 6.60 -17.78
N SER A 88 4.36 6.19 -16.77
CA SER A 88 4.86 4.83 -16.58
C SER A 88 5.31 4.63 -15.13
N ASN A 89 5.57 3.38 -14.71
CA ASN A 89 6.14 3.06 -13.41
C ASN A 89 7.53 3.68 -13.26
N GLU A 90 8.36 3.65 -14.30
CA GLU A 90 9.70 4.24 -14.30
C GLU A 90 9.66 5.77 -14.14
N ALA A 91 8.69 6.43 -14.80
CA ALA A 91 8.51 7.88 -14.63
C ALA A 91 8.03 8.24 -13.23
N PHE A 92 7.19 7.40 -12.62
CA PHE A 92 6.77 7.54 -11.24
C PHE A 92 7.95 7.33 -10.29
N ASP A 93 8.67 6.23 -10.40
CA ASP A 93 9.83 5.91 -9.55
C ASP A 93 10.89 7.01 -9.64
N LYS A 94 11.21 7.49 -10.83
CA LYS A 94 12.19 8.55 -11.03
C LYS A 94 11.94 9.81 -10.19
N VAL A 95 10.68 10.13 -9.90
CA VAL A 95 10.31 11.34 -9.16
C VAL A 95 9.96 11.09 -7.69
N VAL A 96 9.66 9.83 -7.33
CA VAL A 96 9.20 9.42 -5.99
C VAL A 96 10.29 8.71 -5.20
N GLN A 97 11.21 7.98 -5.85
CA GLN A 97 12.22 7.14 -5.21
C GLN A 97 13.01 7.87 -4.10
N THR A 98 13.66 8.95 -4.43
CA THR A 98 14.51 9.67 -3.45
C THR A 98 13.73 10.16 -2.24
N PRO A 99 12.63 10.95 -2.40
CA PRO A 99 11.90 11.43 -1.23
C PRO A 99 11.20 10.31 -0.44
N PHE A 100 10.86 9.19 -1.08
CA PHE A 100 10.34 8.01 -0.41
C PHE A 100 11.42 7.34 0.45
N CYS A 101 12.57 7.01 -0.14
CA CYS A 101 13.67 6.34 0.56
C CYS A 101 14.18 7.17 1.75
N ASP A 102 14.30 8.50 1.58
CA ASP A 102 14.76 9.37 2.66
C ASP A 102 13.84 9.34 3.87
N LYS A 103 12.52 9.31 3.64
CA LYS A 103 11.55 9.20 4.72
C LYS A 103 11.45 7.78 5.28
N LEU A 104 11.54 6.76 4.43
CA LEU A 104 11.54 5.36 4.86
C LEU A 104 12.69 5.10 5.84
N ASP A 105 13.89 5.60 5.55
CA ASP A 105 15.05 5.41 6.44
C ASP A 105 14.88 6.12 7.78
N ILE A 106 14.24 7.29 7.78
CA ILE A 106 13.88 7.97 9.03
C ILE A 106 12.92 7.10 9.86
N GLU A 107 11.89 6.53 9.23
CA GLU A 107 10.93 5.69 9.94
C GLU A 107 11.54 4.34 10.38
N ARG A 108 12.42 3.74 9.55
CA ARG A 108 13.21 2.56 9.93
C ARG A 108 14.09 2.86 11.13
N SER A 109 14.85 3.96 11.09
CA SER A 109 15.71 4.36 12.21
C SER A 109 14.94 4.54 13.52
N LYS A 110 13.74 5.12 13.46
CA LYS A 110 12.87 5.25 14.66
C LYS A 110 12.45 3.91 15.24
N LYS A 111 12.16 2.93 14.40
CA LYS A 111 11.76 1.56 14.83
C LYS A 111 12.94 0.70 15.26
N ARG A 112 14.17 1.11 14.95
CA ARG A 112 15.45 0.43 15.21
C ARG A 112 16.32 1.20 16.21
N ASP A 113 15.72 1.88 17.18
CA ASP A 113 16.41 2.59 18.26
C ASP A 113 17.50 3.57 17.80
N GLY A 114 17.32 4.17 16.63
CA GLY A 114 18.25 5.13 16.06
C GLY A 114 19.34 4.54 15.15
N GLU A 115 19.26 3.23 14.84
CA GLU A 115 20.19 2.61 13.88
C GLU A 115 20.09 3.27 12.51
N LYS A 116 21.24 3.52 11.90
CA LYS A 116 21.32 4.12 10.56
C LYS A 116 21.15 3.06 9.48
N VAL A 117 20.33 3.36 8.50
CA VAL A 117 20.15 2.52 7.31
C VAL A 117 21.33 2.71 6.37
N ASP A 118 21.92 1.62 5.90
CA ASP A 118 23.00 1.60 4.91
C ASP A 118 22.48 1.12 3.55
N ARG A 119 22.02 2.03 2.71
CA ARG A 119 21.51 1.73 1.36
C ARG A 119 22.55 1.14 0.40
N SER A 120 23.84 1.13 0.75
CA SER A 120 24.87 0.50 -0.10
C SER A 120 24.75 -1.03 -0.08
N GLN A 121 24.09 -1.58 0.93
CA GLN A 121 23.79 -3.01 1.05
C GLN A 121 22.53 -3.38 0.25
N THR A 122 22.66 -3.37 -1.07
CA THR A 122 21.53 -3.56 -2.00
C THR A 122 20.92 -4.96 -1.96
N ASP A 123 21.69 -5.95 -1.52
CA ASP A 123 21.24 -7.34 -1.40
C ASP A 123 20.54 -7.62 -0.05
N ASP A 124 20.63 -6.70 0.89
CA ASP A 124 19.89 -6.75 2.15
C ASP A 124 18.58 -5.98 2.01
N TRP A 125 17.48 -6.69 1.87
CA TRP A 125 16.14 -6.12 1.75
C TRP A 125 15.73 -5.25 2.96
N MET A 126 16.35 -5.43 4.13
CA MET A 126 16.13 -4.59 5.31
C MET A 126 16.85 -3.24 5.22
N GLN A 127 17.86 -3.13 4.38
CA GLN A 127 18.64 -1.91 4.14
C GLN A 127 18.28 -1.26 2.80
N ALA A 128 18.06 -2.09 1.79
CA ALA A 128 17.69 -1.62 0.45
C ALA A 128 16.39 -0.81 0.44
N CYS A 129 16.29 0.12 -0.47
CA CYS A 129 15.05 0.85 -0.72
C CYS A 129 14.39 0.31 -1.98
N PRO A 130 13.20 -0.33 -1.88
CA PRO A 130 12.50 -0.87 -3.05
C PRO A 130 11.98 0.25 -3.95
N LYS A 131 11.61 -0.09 -5.16
CA LYS A 131 10.93 0.87 -6.05
C LYS A 131 9.53 1.17 -5.50
N PRO A 132 9.14 2.45 -5.39
CA PRO A 132 7.80 2.82 -4.96
C PRO A 132 6.68 2.21 -5.78
N SER A 133 6.90 1.96 -7.06
CA SER A 133 5.92 1.31 -7.95
C SER A 133 5.70 -0.19 -7.67
N GLU A 134 6.57 -0.83 -6.91
CA GLU A 134 6.45 -2.23 -6.46
C GLU A 134 5.63 -2.34 -5.15
N LEU A 135 5.29 -1.21 -4.54
CA LEU A 135 4.57 -1.11 -3.29
C LEU A 135 3.13 -0.59 -3.52
N THR A 136 2.34 -0.53 -2.47
CA THR A 136 0.98 0.01 -2.58
C THR A 136 1.00 1.53 -2.62
N VAL A 137 0.58 2.08 -3.75
CA VAL A 137 0.49 3.53 -4.00
C VAL A 137 -0.92 4.01 -3.66
N ILE A 138 -1.03 4.98 -2.77
CA ILE A 138 -2.31 5.53 -2.30
C ILE A 138 -2.36 7.02 -2.64
N LEU A 139 -3.37 7.44 -3.40
CA LEU A 139 -3.58 8.85 -3.74
C LEU A 139 -4.62 9.47 -2.80
N GLY A 140 -4.25 10.55 -2.17
CA GLY A 140 -5.06 11.26 -1.20
C GLY A 140 -5.31 12.72 -1.58
N SER A 141 -6.15 13.37 -0.78
CA SER A 141 -6.52 14.77 -0.94
C SER A 141 -6.63 15.47 0.40
N SER A 142 -6.06 16.68 0.50
CA SER A 142 -6.29 17.58 1.63
C SER A 142 -7.31 18.69 1.32
N ASN A 143 -7.78 18.79 0.07
CA ASN A 143 -8.69 19.86 -0.39
C ASN A 143 -10.07 19.34 -0.87
N GLY A 144 -10.27 18.02 -0.93
CA GLY A 144 -11.51 17.38 -1.38
C GLY A 144 -11.87 17.61 -2.88
N ARG A 145 -10.94 18.11 -3.67
CA ARG A 145 -11.17 18.45 -5.09
C ARG A 145 -10.21 17.76 -6.04
N THR A 146 -8.96 17.64 -5.65
CA THR A 146 -7.87 17.10 -6.46
C THR A 146 -6.95 16.23 -5.62
N PHE A 147 -6.24 15.32 -6.25
CA PHE A 147 -5.15 14.59 -5.60
C PHE A 147 -3.97 15.54 -5.36
N ASN A 148 -3.58 15.70 -4.12
CA ASN A 148 -2.42 16.48 -3.73
C ASN A 148 -1.58 15.81 -2.65
N ARG A 149 -1.91 14.57 -2.30
CA ARG A 149 -1.16 13.72 -1.37
C ARG A 149 -0.92 12.37 -2.00
N LEU A 150 0.22 11.80 -1.67
CA LEU A 150 0.64 10.46 -2.06
C LEU A 150 1.10 9.74 -0.79
N ALA A 151 0.64 8.53 -0.55
CA ALA A 151 1.24 7.64 0.41
C ALA A 151 1.76 6.38 -0.30
N ILE A 152 2.90 5.88 0.16
CA ILE A 152 3.46 4.59 -0.24
C ILE A 152 3.39 3.69 0.98
N TYR A 153 2.67 2.61 0.86
CA TYR A 153 2.55 1.61 1.92
C TYR A 153 3.40 0.38 1.58
N ALA A 154 4.29 0.06 2.48
CA ALA A 154 5.10 -1.16 2.47
C ALA A 154 4.60 -2.08 3.60
N GLY A 155 4.05 -3.23 3.24
CA GLY A 155 3.53 -4.22 4.18
C GLY A 155 4.62 -4.88 5.02
N ILE A 156 4.20 -5.74 5.93
CA ILE A 156 5.11 -6.59 6.70
C ILE A 156 6.06 -7.35 5.78
N TYR A 157 7.30 -7.52 6.20
CA TYR A 157 8.37 -8.17 5.43
C TYR A 157 8.74 -7.50 4.10
N SER A 158 8.16 -6.35 3.75
CA SER A 158 8.53 -5.65 2.50
C SER A 158 9.83 -4.85 2.63
N VAL A 159 10.07 -4.25 3.80
CA VAL A 159 11.22 -3.34 4.03
C VAL A 159 11.81 -3.48 5.44
N GLY A 160 11.41 -4.47 6.21
CA GLY A 160 11.85 -4.73 7.57
C GLY A 160 11.20 -6.01 8.12
N PRO A 161 11.70 -6.58 9.24
CA PRO A 161 11.17 -7.78 9.84
C PRO A 161 9.75 -7.58 10.38
N TYR A 162 9.03 -8.68 10.63
CA TYR A 162 7.65 -8.66 11.12
C TYR A 162 7.44 -7.77 12.35
N VAL A 163 8.39 -7.77 13.27
CA VAL A 163 8.33 -6.97 14.51
C VAL A 163 8.27 -5.47 14.26
N GLU A 164 8.77 -5.00 13.13
CA GLU A 164 8.67 -3.59 12.74
C GLU A 164 7.28 -3.23 12.18
N GLY A 165 6.47 -4.22 11.80
CA GLY A 165 5.18 -4.01 11.18
C GLY A 165 5.29 -3.41 9.79
N ASP A 166 4.26 -2.65 9.41
CA ASP A 166 4.20 -1.94 8.13
C ASP A 166 4.76 -0.52 8.20
N TYR A 167 4.97 0.08 7.02
CA TYR A 167 5.39 1.46 6.86
C TYR A 167 4.45 2.18 5.91
N GLU A 168 4.00 3.36 6.28
CA GLU A 168 3.22 4.25 5.41
C GLU A 168 3.92 5.60 5.31
N ILE A 169 4.44 5.89 4.14
CA ILE A 169 5.26 7.07 3.86
C ILE A 169 4.43 8.10 3.08
N ASP A 170 4.04 9.15 3.76
CA ASP A 170 3.32 10.28 3.15
C ASP A 170 4.26 11.21 2.40
N LEU A 171 3.90 11.56 1.17
CA LEU A 171 4.62 12.50 0.32
C LEU A 171 3.65 13.58 -0.21
N PRO A 172 4.05 14.85 -0.21
CA PRO A 172 3.29 15.90 -0.88
C PRO A 172 3.43 15.75 -2.39
N VAL A 173 2.35 15.97 -3.14
CA VAL A 173 2.45 16.11 -4.58
C VAL A 173 3.21 17.40 -4.92
N ASN A 174 4.33 17.27 -5.61
CA ASN A 174 5.19 18.35 -6.04
C ASN A 174 5.21 18.50 -7.57
N ALA A 175 5.90 19.49 -8.09
CA ALA A 175 5.94 19.78 -9.53
C ALA A 175 6.52 18.61 -10.36
N LYS A 176 7.52 17.88 -9.83
CA LYS A 176 8.10 16.72 -10.51
C LYS A 176 7.10 15.58 -10.61
N MET A 177 6.37 15.28 -9.51
CA MET A 177 5.31 14.27 -9.52
C MET A 177 4.18 14.65 -10.48
N LEU A 178 3.76 15.93 -10.47
CA LEU A 178 2.72 16.43 -11.38
C LEU A 178 3.13 16.29 -12.85
N ALA A 179 4.41 16.48 -13.19
CA ALA A 179 4.93 16.28 -14.53
C ALA A 179 4.89 14.81 -14.99
N ALA A 180 5.01 13.86 -14.06
CA ALA A 180 4.92 12.42 -14.33
C ALA A 180 3.48 11.92 -14.51
N VAL A 181 2.45 12.70 -14.16
CA VAL A 181 1.04 12.34 -14.37
C VAL A 181 0.70 12.42 -15.86
N LYS A 182 -0.05 11.42 -16.37
CA LYS A 182 -0.56 11.43 -17.75
C LYS A 182 -1.35 12.72 -18.04
N PRO A 183 -1.21 13.33 -19.22
CA PRO A 183 -1.90 14.57 -19.58
C PRO A 183 -3.42 14.51 -19.33
N ALA A 184 -4.05 13.38 -19.62
CA ALA A 184 -5.51 13.18 -19.45
C ALA A 184 -5.97 13.26 -17.97
N TYR A 185 -5.08 13.06 -17.01
CA TYR A 185 -5.40 13.09 -15.58
C TYR A 185 -4.80 14.29 -14.85
N ARG A 186 -3.94 15.08 -15.49
CA ARG A 186 -3.16 16.16 -14.85
C ARG A 186 -4.04 17.22 -14.17
N SER A 187 -5.21 17.53 -14.74
CA SER A 187 -6.15 18.49 -14.15
C SER A 187 -6.79 18.03 -12.83
N TYR A 188 -6.68 16.76 -12.52
CA TYR A 188 -7.17 16.19 -11.24
C TYR A 188 -6.11 16.15 -10.14
N PHE A 189 -4.91 16.69 -10.42
CA PHE A 189 -3.83 16.82 -9.45
C PHE A 189 -3.50 18.28 -9.21
N THR A 190 -3.10 18.63 -8.00
CA THR A 190 -2.56 19.93 -7.64
C THR A 190 -1.37 19.77 -6.69
N LEU A 191 -0.55 20.81 -6.62
CA LEU A 191 0.53 20.85 -5.65
C LEU A 191 -0.02 20.83 -4.21
N SER A 192 0.66 20.14 -3.32
CA SER A 192 0.36 20.24 -1.89
C SER A 192 0.66 21.64 -1.39
N PRO A 193 -0.17 22.20 -0.51
CA PRO A 193 0.18 23.42 0.22
C PRO A 193 1.46 23.22 1.03
N ALA A 194 2.31 24.24 1.09
CA ALA A 194 3.49 24.21 1.94
C ALA A 194 3.06 24.00 3.41
N GLY A 195 3.69 23.01 4.09
CA GLY A 195 3.43 22.76 5.52
C GLY A 195 2.17 21.91 5.82
N SER A 196 1.52 21.28 4.83
CA SER A 196 0.38 20.40 5.10
C SER A 196 0.83 19.16 5.90
N LYS A 197 0.45 19.12 7.19
CA LYS A 197 0.64 17.97 8.07
C LYS A 197 -0.37 16.86 7.74
N LYS A 198 -0.01 15.61 8.11
CA LYS A 198 -0.90 14.43 8.16
C LYS A 198 -2.20 14.82 8.89
N ARG A 199 -3.35 14.51 8.32
CA ARG A 199 -4.62 14.43 9.08
C ARG A 199 -4.86 13.00 9.46
#